data_df8f08080cb619dfbbccfa0d2ab8464d
#
_entry.id   df8f08080cb619dfbbccfa0d2ab8464d
#
_cell.length_a   1.000
_cell.length_b   1.000
_cell.length_c   1.000
_cell.angle_alpha   90.00
_cell.angle_beta   90.00
_cell.angle_gamma   90.00
#
_symmetry.space_group_name_H-M   'P 1'
#
loop_
_entity.id
_entity.type
_entity.pdbx_description
1 polymer ?
#
loop_
_entity_poly.entity_id
_entity_poly.type
_entity_poly.pdbx_seq_one_letter_code
_entity_poly.pdbx_strand_id
1 'polypeptide(L)'
;TFLLICNVIFLIAGCFIDANSAMYIFIPIMLPVCKQLGYNVIAFGIMATVNLAIGQVTPPVGVNLFVAIGVKLKNGLQVTLQQISRAVVPMVAACIVVLLMITYIPGISTFLPAALGSAAAVENGTTTGGDSGTTATDNDDFNTIEDYSDLDWPEMTWNFTCSTTETSTWAQAGRKFGELMEQATGGKIKVEVYAADQLTGGNQSEGIQALMNGDPVQISMHSNLIYSAFDPRFNVVSLPYLFDSVEAADAVLDGPAGEELVSILESYDLHCMGMAENGFRQLTNSVHPVHSVEDMKNLKLRVAGSNLLMKCYELWGADATNMNWSETYTALQQKTVDGQENPLPAIDAASVQEVQKYVSLWNANYDCLFFCINQGIYDSLTQEQQKVVDEAGRKAVAYEREINRAGDEEILDRWQSKNGVEVVKYEDLDVESFKNAAEPVTEWFINELKNQGYEDAEDLVHIFTDNAAKAAGAESTGSTSAYQVEDHSDLNWPEMTWNFTCSTTETSTWAQA
;
A
#
# COMPACT_ATOMS: atom_id res chain seq x y z
N THR A 1 -16.47 -15.32 -31.92
CA THR A 1 -17.82 -15.32 -31.30
C THR A 1 -17.80 -14.70 -29.90
N PHE A 2 -16.85 -15.10 -29.03
CA PHE A 2 -16.77 -14.59 -27.64
C PHE A 2 -16.71 -13.05 -27.58
N LEU A 3 -15.72 -12.41 -28.24
CA LEU A 3 -15.57 -10.95 -28.25
C LEU A 3 -16.83 -10.22 -28.80
N LEU A 4 -17.55 -10.80 -29.74
CA LEU A 4 -18.81 -10.22 -30.24
C LEU A 4 -19.90 -10.23 -29.17
N ILE A 5 -19.98 -11.33 -28.39
CA ILE A 5 -20.93 -11.45 -27.28
C ILE A 5 -20.57 -10.42 -26.19
N CYS A 6 -19.29 -10.30 -25.84
CA CYS A 6 -18.82 -9.30 -24.90
C CYS A 6 -19.17 -7.88 -25.35
N ASN A 7 -18.94 -7.54 -26.63
CA ASN A 7 -19.32 -6.24 -27.20
C ASN A 7 -20.82 -5.92 -27.01
N VAL A 8 -21.69 -6.89 -27.27
CA VAL A 8 -23.13 -6.69 -27.09
C VAL A 8 -23.51 -6.51 -25.63
N ILE A 9 -22.93 -7.34 -24.73
CA ILE A 9 -23.21 -7.27 -23.29
C ILE A 9 -22.72 -5.94 -22.71
N PHE A 10 -21.48 -5.53 -22.98
CA PHE A 10 -20.94 -4.27 -22.50
C PHE A 10 -21.68 -3.05 -23.06
N LEU A 11 -22.08 -3.07 -24.33
CA LEU A 11 -22.84 -1.98 -24.92
C LEU A 11 -24.20 -1.81 -24.23
N ILE A 12 -24.91 -2.94 -24.00
CA ILE A 12 -26.19 -2.94 -23.30
C ILE A 12 -25.99 -2.49 -21.83
N ALA A 13 -25.01 -3.06 -21.14
CA ALA A 13 -24.71 -2.69 -19.75
C ALA A 13 -24.42 -1.19 -19.62
N GLY A 14 -23.57 -0.63 -20.49
CA GLY A 14 -23.22 0.79 -20.49
C GLY A 14 -24.41 1.73 -20.79
N CYS A 15 -25.49 1.25 -21.42
CA CYS A 15 -26.71 2.04 -21.58
C CYS A 15 -27.46 2.29 -20.28
N PHE A 16 -27.35 1.37 -19.29
CA PHE A 16 -28.18 1.36 -18.09
C PHE A 16 -27.40 1.60 -16.80
N ILE A 17 -26.12 1.26 -16.78
CA ILE A 17 -25.25 1.27 -15.61
C ILE A 17 -24.04 2.16 -15.94
N ASP A 18 -23.47 2.84 -14.95
CA ASP A 18 -22.23 3.57 -15.15
C ASP A 18 -21.06 2.63 -15.50
N ALA A 19 -20.03 3.17 -16.18
CA ALA A 19 -18.96 2.35 -16.74
C ALA A 19 -18.16 1.62 -15.65
N ASN A 20 -17.92 2.28 -14.49
CA ASN A 20 -17.11 1.70 -13.42
C ASN A 20 -17.86 0.52 -12.78
N SER A 21 -19.13 0.72 -12.39
CA SER A 21 -19.97 -0.36 -11.82
C SER A 21 -20.11 -1.52 -12.78
N ALA A 22 -20.28 -1.25 -14.09
CA ALA A 22 -20.34 -2.30 -15.10
C ALA A 22 -19.01 -3.08 -15.23
N MET A 23 -17.86 -2.40 -15.14
CA MET A 23 -16.55 -3.06 -15.15
C MET A 23 -16.39 -4.00 -13.96
N TYR A 24 -16.70 -3.55 -12.74
CA TYR A 24 -16.60 -4.38 -11.53
C TYR A 24 -17.47 -5.65 -11.58
N ILE A 25 -18.60 -5.59 -12.27
CA ILE A 25 -19.50 -6.76 -12.41
C ILE A 25 -19.03 -7.70 -13.50
N PHE A 26 -18.70 -7.19 -14.70
CA PHE A 26 -18.52 -8.04 -15.89
C PHE A 26 -17.07 -8.47 -16.13
N ILE A 27 -16.06 -7.63 -15.76
CA ILE A 27 -14.64 -7.98 -15.99
C ILE A 27 -14.22 -9.23 -15.22
N PRO A 28 -14.50 -9.39 -13.91
CA PRO A 28 -14.13 -10.61 -13.18
C PRO A 28 -14.72 -11.89 -13.78
N ILE A 29 -15.92 -11.81 -14.38
CA ILE A 29 -16.60 -12.96 -15.00
C ILE A 29 -16.00 -13.28 -16.37
N MET A 30 -15.66 -12.27 -17.16
CA MET A 30 -15.27 -12.45 -18.57
C MET A 30 -13.76 -12.59 -18.75
N LEU A 31 -12.94 -12.00 -17.89
CA LEU A 31 -11.49 -12.01 -18.00
C LEU A 31 -10.87 -13.42 -17.92
N PRO A 32 -11.29 -14.32 -17.02
CA PRO A 32 -10.78 -15.69 -16.99
C PRO A 32 -11.06 -16.43 -18.31
N VAL A 33 -12.26 -16.25 -18.88
CA VAL A 33 -12.63 -16.85 -20.17
C VAL A 33 -11.80 -16.23 -21.30
N CYS A 34 -11.53 -14.93 -21.25
CA CYS A 34 -10.68 -14.22 -22.20
C CYS A 34 -9.25 -14.80 -22.21
N LYS A 35 -8.67 -14.99 -21.01
CA LYS A 35 -7.33 -15.61 -20.83
C LYS A 35 -7.31 -17.05 -21.36
N GLN A 36 -8.29 -17.89 -21.00
CA GLN A 36 -8.39 -19.28 -21.48
C GLN A 36 -8.49 -19.40 -23.00
N LEU A 37 -9.11 -18.42 -23.65
CA LEU A 37 -9.23 -18.38 -25.11
C LEU A 37 -8.02 -17.75 -25.81
N GLY A 38 -6.98 -17.36 -25.05
CA GLY A 38 -5.73 -16.81 -25.59
C GLY A 38 -5.86 -15.39 -26.16
N TYR A 39 -6.87 -14.61 -25.75
CA TYR A 39 -6.99 -13.23 -26.18
C TYR A 39 -6.09 -12.31 -25.33
N ASN A 40 -5.53 -11.29 -25.97
CA ASN A 40 -4.72 -10.29 -25.29
C ASN A 40 -5.56 -9.50 -24.29
N VAL A 41 -5.15 -9.49 -23.01
CA VAL A 41 -5.87 -8.89 -21.88
C VAL A 41 -5.97 -7.37 -22.00
N ILE A 42 -4.90 -6.72 -22.49
CA ILE A 42 -4.87 -5.25 -22.71
C ILE A 42 -5.88 -4.87 -23.78
N ALA A 43 -5.88 -5.58 -24.92
CA ALA A 43 -6.84 -5.34 -26.00
C ALA A 43 -8.29 -5.58 -25.54
N PHE A 44 -8.52 -6.60 -24.70
CA PHE A 44 -9.82 -6.87 -24.09
C PHE A 44 -10.27 -5.76 -23.15
N GLY A 45 -9.38 -5.26 -22.28
CA GLY A 45 -9.67 -4.14 -21.38
C GLY A 45 -10.04 -2.86 -22.14
N ILE A 46 -9.26 -2.50 -23.16
CA ILE A 46 -9.53 -1.33 -24.00
C ILE A 46 -10.88 -1.49 -24.73
N MET A 47 -11.16 -2.67 -25.28
CA MET A 47 -12.45 -2.98 -25.91
C MET A 47 -13.61 -2.79 -24.92
N ALA A 48 -13.50 -3.30 -23.70
CA ALA A 48 -14.53 -3.18 -22.66
C ALA A 48 -14.77 -1.72 -22.28
N THR A 49 -13.71 -0.95 -22.03
CA THR A 49 -13.79 0.47 -21.67
C THR A 49 -14.47 1.31 -22.75
N VAL A 50 -14.02 1.16 -23.99
CA VAL A 50 -14.60 1.89 -25.14
C VAL A 50 -16.08 1.52 -25.34
N ASN A 51 -16.42 0.25 -25.15
CA ASN A 51 -17.78 -0.25 -25.28
C ASN A 51 -18.74 0.38 -24.26
N LEU A 52 -18.33 0.37 -22.98
CA LEU A 52 -19.12 0.97 -21.90
C LEU A 52 -19.28 2.49 -22.09
N ALA A 53 -18.21 3.18 -22.52
CA ALA A 53 -18.27 4.60 -22.83
C ALA A 53 -19.26 4.93 -23.97
N ILE A 54 -19.29 4.10 -25.02
CA ILE A 54 -20.27 4.22 -26.10
C ILE A 54 -21.69 3.96 -25.58
N GLY A 55 -21.86 2.98 -24.70
CA GLY A 55 -23.13 2.67 -24.04
C GLY A 55 -23.73 3.88 -23.33
N GLN A 56 -22.94 4.63 -22.59
CA GLN A 56 -23.39 5.81 -21.83
C GLN A 56 -24.00 6.93 -22.69
N VAL A 57 -23.70 6.98 -23.99
CA VAL A 57 -24.28 7.94 -24.94
C VAL A 57 -25.26 7.30 -25.92
N THR A 58 -25.56 6.00 -25.75
CA THR A 58 -26.41 5.25 -26.66
C THR A 58 -27.89 5.27 -26.22
N PRO A 59 -28.83 5.72 -27.08
CA PRO A 59 -30.26 5.60 -26.80
C PRO A 59 -30.68 4.13 -26.60
N PRO A 60 -31.73 3.81 -25.80
CA PRO A 60 -32.78 4.73 -25.30
C PRO A 60 -32.48 5.39 -23.97
N VAL A 61 -31.54 4.89 -23.18
CA VAL A 61 -31.27 5.46 -21.86
C VAL A 61 -30.06 6.37 -21.93
N GLY A 62 -28.84 5.85 -22.00
CA GLY A 62 -27.60 6.62 -22.09
C GLY A 62 -27.48 7.73 -21.04
N VAL A 63 -26.90 7.43 -19.88
CA VAL A 63 -26.87 8.34 -18.70
C VAL A 63 -26.41 9.75 -19.07
N ASN A 64 -25.41 9.88 -19.93
CA ASN A 64 -24.89 11.18 -20.38
C ASN A 64 -25.87 11.99 -21.24
N LEU A 65 -26.86 11.36 -21.87
CA LEU A 65 -27.89 12.08 -22.62
C LEU A 65 -28.82 12.87 -21.69
N PHE A 66 -29.08 12.36 -20.49
CA PHE A 66 -29.86 13.09 -19.48
C PHE A 66 -29.10 14.29 -18.92
N VAL A 67 -27.80 14.18 -18.74
CA VAL A 67 -26.95 15.31 -18.33
C VAL A 67 -26.96 16.39 -19.42
N ALA A 68 -26.88 15.99 -20.68
CA ALA A 68 -26.90 16.92 -21.82
C ALA A 68 -28.19 17.73 -21.93
N ILE A 69 -29.34 17.20 -21.53
CA ILE A 69 -30.62 17.94 -21.51
C ILE A 69 -30.60 19.10 -20.50
N GLY A 70 -29.85 18.95 -19.40
CA GLY A 70 -29.71 19.98 -18.37
C GLY A 70 -28.90 21.20 -18.83
N VAL A 71 -28.18 21.12 -19.95
CA VAL A 71 -27.36 22.22 -20.47
C VAL A 71 -28.25 23.21 -21.21
N LYS A 72 -28.36 24.45 -20.68
CA LYS A 72 -29.05 25.56 -21.34
C LYS A 72 -28.17 26.12 -22.47
N LEU A 73 -28.70 26.10 -23.69
CA LEU A 73 -28.05 26.76 -24.82
C LEU A 73 -28.05 28.28 -24.65
N LYS A 74 -27.03 28.97 -25.21
CA LYS A 74 -26.86 30.45 -25.13
C LYS A 74 -28.09 31.24 -25.60
N ASN A 75 -28.96 30.64 -26.40
CA ASN A 75 -30.21 31.24 -26.91
C ASN A 75 -31.46 30.90 -26.05
N GLY A 76 -31.30 30.28 -24.89
CA GLY A 76 -32.38 29.92 -23.97
C GLY A 76 -33.25 28.74 -24.41
N LEU A 77 -32.94 28.08 -25.52
CA LEU A 77 -33.65 26.88 -25.98
C LEU A 77 -33.25 25.66 -25.15
N GLN A 78 -34.26 24.91 -24.69
CA GLN A 78 -34.07 23.59 -24.10
C GLN A 78 -34.19 22.52 -25.18
N VAL A 79 -33.21 21.62 -25.24
CA VAL A 79 -33.21 20.50 -26.17
C VAL A 79 -33.92 19.31 -25.52
N THR A 80 -34.83 18.67 -26.26
CA THR A 80 -35.51 17.45 -25.76
C THR A 80 -34.64 16.22 -25.92
N LEU A 81 -34.85 15.20 -25.05
CA LEU A 81 -34.16 13.90 -25.13
C LEU A 81 -34.25 13.30 -26.52
N GLN A 82 -35.40 13.39 -27.15
CA GLN A 82 -35.65 12.83 -28.49
C GLN A 82 -34.80 13.53 -29.58
N GLN A 83 -34.59 14.83 -29.47
CA GLN A 83 -33.72 15.57 -30.40
C GLN A 83 -32.26 15.21 -30.22
N ILE A 84 -31.78 15.13 -29.00
CA ILE A 84 -30.39 14.72 -28.69
C ILE A 84 -30.17 13.29 -29.14
N SER A 85 -31.08 12.35 -28.80
CA SER A 85 -30.97 10.95 -29.20
C SER A 85 -30.88 10.78 -30.72
N ARG A 86 -31.67 11.53 -31.50
CA ARG A 86 -31.57 11.47 -32.97
C ARG A 86 -30.26 12.04 -33.51
N ALA A 87 -29.75 13.10 -32.89
CA ALA A 87 -28.51 13.73 -33.31
C ALA A 87 -27.26 12.85 -32.99
N VAL A 88 -27.33 12.04 -31.94
CA VAL A 88 -26.20 11.20 -31.48
C VAL A 88 -26.11 9.90 -32.28
N VAL A 89 -27.20 9.40 -32.90
CA VAL A 89 -27.18 8.13 -33.65
C VAL A 89 -26.07 8.02 -34.70
N PRO A 90 -25.79 9.02 -35.57
CA PRO A 90 -24.68 8.91 -36.52
C PRO A 90 -23.31 8.82 -35.84
N MET A 91 -23.11 9.52 -34.70
CA MET A 91 -21.90 9.46 -33.92
C MET A 91 -21.72 8.07 -33.28
N VAL A 92 -22.76 7.52 -32.67
CA VAL A 92 -22.75 6.18 -32.10
C VAL A 92 -22.43 5.13 -33.16
N ALA A 93 -23.03 5.27 -34.37
CA ALA A 93 -22.71 4.38 -35.48
C ALA A 93 -21.22 4.43 -35.88
N ALA A 94 -20.63 5.60 -35.94
CA ALA A 94 -19.20 5.76 -36.21
C ALA A 94 -18.36 5.15 -35.08
N CYS A 95 -18.73 5.37 -33.80
CA CYS A 95 -18.04 4.77 -32.64
C CYS A 95 -18.11 3.24 -32.65
N ILE A 96 -19.24 2.65 -33.06
CA ILE A 96 -19.37 1.18 -33.21
C ILE A 96 -18.41 0.65 -34.27
N VAL A 97 -18.21 1.36 -35.38
CA VAL A 97 -17.22 0.96 -36.40
C VAL A 97 -15.82 0.95 -35.82
N VAL A 98 -15.44 2.00 -35.06
CA VAL A 98 -14.13 2.09 -34.38
C VAL A 98 -14.00 0.96 -33.34
N LEU A 99 -15.05 0.67 -32.57
CA LEU A 99 -15.08 -0.42 -31.60
C LEU A 99 -14.82 -1.79 -32.27
N LEU A 100 -15.45 -2.05 -33.42
CA LEU A 100 -15.20 -3.28 -34.18
C LEU A 100 -13.73 -3.33 -34.68
N MET A 101 -13.17 -2.21 -35.12
CA MET A 101 -11.73 -2.17 -35.49
C MET A 101 -10.84 -2.49 -34.30
N ILE A 102 -11.07 -1.90 -33.13
CA ILE A 102 -10.33 -2.17 -31.89
C ILE A 102 -10.48 -3.65 -31.48
N THR A 103 -11.68 -4.20 -31.59
CA THR A 103 -11.98 -5.59 -31.21
C THR A 103 -11.26 -6.62 -32.09
N TYR A 104 -11.19 -6.39 -33.40
CA TYR A 104 -10.68 -7.39 -34.36
C TYR A 104 -9.29 -7.11 -34.89
N ILE A 105 -8.71 -5.94 -34.60
CA ILE A 105 -7.33 -5.56 -34.95
C ILE A 105 -6.58 -5.21 -33.65
N PRO A 106 -6.11 -6.22 -32.87
CA PRO A 106 -5.46 -5.99 -31.57
C PRO A 106 -4.28 -5.01 -31.65
N GLY A 107 -3.57 -4.96 -32.77
CA GLY A 107 -2.47 -4.04 -32.98
C GLY A 107 -2.83 -2.56 -32.81
N ILE A 108 -4.10 -2.16 -33.01
CA ILE A 108 -4.54 -0.77 -32.76
C ILE A 108 -4.51 -0.47 -31.27
N SER A 109 -4.93 -1.41 -30.43
CA SER A 109 -5.01 -1.27 -28.99
C SER A 109 -3.64 -1.47 -28.30
N THR A 110 -2.79 -2.34 -28.86
CA THR A 110 -1.53 -2.72 -28.23
C THR A 110 -0.32 -1.91 -28.76
N PHE A 111 -0.49 -1.14 -29.85
CA PHE A 111 0.61 -0.36 -30.44
C PHE A 111 1.22 0.66 -29.48
N LEU A 112 0.39 1.44 -28.81
CA LEU A 112 0.87 2.48 -27.91
C LEU A 112 1.49 1.90 -26.63
N PRO A 113 0.86 0.94 -25.93
CA PRO A 113 1.51 0.23 -24.83
C PRO A 113 2.82 -0.45 -25.22
N ALA A 114 2.88 -1.07 -26.42
CA ALA A 114 4.10 -1.68 -26.93
C ALA A 114 5.21 -0.66 -27.20
N ALA A 115 4.86 0.49 -27.79
CA ALA A 115 5.79 1.57 -28.07
C ALA A 115 6.33 2.26 -26.80
N LEU A 116 5.57 2.21 -25.70
CA LEU A 116 5.94 2.77 -24.39
C LEU A 116 6.57 1.74 -23.44
N GLY A 117 6.91 0.54 -23.92
CA GLY A 117 7.55 -0.50 -23.12
C GLY A 117 6.61 -1.29 -22.18
N SER A 118 5.33 -0.93 -22.11
CA SER A 118 4.36 -1.58 -21.20
C SER A 118 3.78 -2.90 -21.74
N ALA A 119 4.02 -3.25 -22.99
CA ALA A 119 3.42 -4.42 -23.63
C ALA A 119 4.28 -5.69 -23.54
N ALA A 120 5.51 -5.61 -23.08
CA ALA A 120 6.43 -6.76 -23.04
C ALA A 120 6.09 -7.77 -21.91
N ALA A 121 5.23 -7.40 -20.97
CA ALA A 121 4.92 -8.23 -19.81
C ALA A 121 3.72 -9.19 -19.97
N VAL A 122 3.03 -9.22 -21.13
CA VAL A 122 1.77 -9.96 -21.28
C VAL A 122 1.73 -10.91 -22.50
N GLU A 123 2.83 -11.11 -23.21
CA GLU A 123 2.91 -12.16 -24.22
C GLU A 123 3.73 -13.35 -23.70
N ASN A 124 2.99 -14.42 -23.44
CA ASN A 124 3.44 -15.78 -23.16
C ASN A 124 4.10 -16.04 -21.80
N GLY A 125 3.43 -16.85 -21.00
CA GLY A 125 4.07 -17.67 -19.99
C GLY A 125 5.18 -18.53 -20.59
N THR A 126 6.35 -17.95 -20.75
CA THR A 126 7.62 -18.65 -20.94
C THR A 126 8.72 -17.63 -20.59
N THR A 127 9.32 -17.83 -19.46
CA THR A 127 10.52 -17.16 -18.98
C THR A 127 11.67 -17.35 -19.97
N THR A 128 12.16 -16.24 -20.53
CA THR A 128 13.56 -16.17 -21.00
C THR A 128 14.10 -14.83 -20.52
N GLY A 129 15.05 -14.91 -19.62
CA GLY A 129 15.81 -13.80 -19.09
C GLY A 129 16.49 -13.03 -20.21
N GLY A 130 16.43 -11.72 -20.13
CA GLY A 130 17.19 -10.75 -20.89
C GLY A 130 17.97 -9.90 -19.92
N ASP A 131 19.24 -10.20 -19.83
CA ASP A 131 20.31 -9.53 -19.13
C ASP A 131 20.39 -8.05 -19.51
N SER A 132 20.25 -7.15 -18.55
CA SER A 132 20.81 -5.81 -18.62
C SER A 132 21.50 -5.53 -17.28
N GLY A 133 22.83 -5.69 -17.31
CA GLY A 133 23.68 -5.58 -16.16
C GLY A 133 23.61 -4.22 -15.45
N THR A 134 23.26 -4.30 -14.21
CA THR A 134 23.74 -3.43 -13.17
C THR A 134 24.36 -4.32 -12.11
N THR A 135 25.59 -4.04 -11.75
CA THR A 135 26.36 -4.78 -10.74
C THR A 135 25.63 -4.67 -9.39
N ALA A 136 24.84 -5.70 -9.09
CA ALA A 136 24.30 -5.92 -7.77
C ALA A 136 25.37 -6.61 -6.92
N THR A 137 25.60 -6.09 -5.74
CA THR A 137 26.29 -6.75 -4.65
C THR A 137 25.45 -7.97 -4.21
N ASP A 138 26.12 -9.11 -3.99
CA ASP A 138 25.57 -10.39 -3.55
C ASP A 138 24.60 -10.24 -2.34
N ASN A 139 23.31 -10.18 -2.60
CA ASN A 139 22.22 -10.41 -1.64
C ASN A 139 20.94 -10.87 -2.35
N ASP A 140 21.05 -11.93 -3.14
CA ASP A 140 19.98 -12.40 -4.03
C ASP A 140 19.10 -13.50 -3.41
N ASP A 141 18.87 -13.45 -2.09
CA ASP A 141 18.22 -14.58 -1.38
C ASP A 141 16.68 -14.45 -1.25
N PHE A 142 16.06 -13.31 -1.59
CA PHE A 142 14.59 -13.17 -1.51
C PHE A 142 13.83 -13.64 -2.75
N ASN A 143 14.52 -14.03 -3.83
CA ASN A 143 13.87 -14.48 -5.07
C ASN A 143 13.60 -15.99 -5.13
N THR A 144 14.22 -16.77 -4.25
CA THR A 144 14.09 -18.22 -4.24
C THR A 144 13.83 -18.75 -2.84
N ILE A 145 13.12 -19.86 -2.75
CA ILE A 145 12.90 -20.63 -1.52
C ILE A 145 13.16 -22.11 -1.83
N GLU A 146 13.57 -22.90 -0.83
CA GLU A 146 13.73 -24.32 -1.00
C GLU A 146 12.41 -25.02 -1.36
N ASP A 147 12.50 -26.14 -2.07
CA ASP A 147 11.34 -26.96 -2.42
C ASP A 147 10.95 -27.84 -1.22
N TYR A 148 9.79 -27.57 -0.65
CA TYR A 148 9.15 -28.30 0.44
C TYR A 148 7.88 -29.01 -0.02
N SER A 149 7.74 -29.31 -1.32
CA SER A 149 6.55 -29.94 -1.89
C SER A 149 6.32 -31.37 -1.40
N ASP A 150 7.31 -32.00 -0.78
CA ASP A 150 7.23 -33.32 -0.11
C ASP A 150 6.49 -33.25 1.23
N LEU A 151 6.33 -32.08 1.84
CA LEU A 151 5.45 -31.93 3.00
C LEU A 151 3.99 -32.09 2.58
N ASP A 152 3.18 -32.66 3.48
CA ASP A 152 1.74 -32.88 3.21
C ASP A 152 0.92 -31.59 3.28
N TRP A 153 1.13 -30.71 2.29
CA TRP A 153 0.43 -29.43 2.19
C TRP A 153 -1.04 -29.63 1.85
N PRO A 154 -1.97 -28.90 2.51
CA PRO A 154 -3.35 -28.80 2.06
C PRO A 154 -3.42 -28.00 0.74
N GLU A 155 -4.38 -28.32 -0.13
CA GLU A 155 -4.68 -27.45 -1.27
C GLU A 155 -5.51 -26.25 -0.80
N MET A 156 -4.93 -25.07 -0.81
CA MET A 156 -5.56 -23.83 -0.32
C MET A 156 -5.28 -22.65 -1.25
N THR A 157 -6.23 -21.74 -1.29
CA THR A 157 -6.02 -20.41 -1.89
C THR A 157 -6.19 -19.38 -0.78
N TRP A 158 -5.19 -18.56 -0.57
CA TRP A 158 -5.22 -17.45 0.37
C TRP A 158 -5.43 -16.14 -0.36
N ASN A 159 -6.36 -15.34 0.11
CA ASN A 159 -6.59 -13.98 -0.40
C ASN A 159 -5.72 -13.00 0.39
N PHE A 160 -4.84 -12.31 -0.33
CA PHE A 160 -4.05 -11.21 0.20
C PHE A 160 -4.74 -9.88 -0.11
N THR A 161 -4.79 -8.95 0.84
CA THR A 161 -5.24 -7.57 0.60
C THR A 161 -4.24 -6.53 1.09
N CYS A 162 -4.27 -5.36 0.44
CA CYS A 162 -3.55 -4.16 0.85
C CYS A 162 -4.31 -2.92 0.41
N SER A 163 -4.05 -1.78 1.06
CA SER A 163 -4.80 -0.54 0.81
C SER A 163 -4.41 0.22 -0.46
N THR A 164 -3.26 -0.11 -1.03
CA THR A 164 -2.70 0.59 -2.19
C THR A 164 -3.01 -0.12 -3.50
N THR A 165 -2.68 0.51 -4.63
CA THR A 165 -3.03 0.01 -5.96
C THR A 165 -2.24 -1.25 -6.37
N GLU A 166 -2.64 -1.90 -7.45
CA GLU A 166 -2.01 -3.09 -8.03
C GLU A 166 -0.52 -2.93 -8.36
N THR A 167 -0.08 -1.71 -8.64
CA THR A 167 1.31 -1.40 -9.02
C THR A 167 2.19 -1.04 -7.82
N SER A 168 1.62 -0.92 -6.63
CA SER A 168 2.35 -0.55 -5.41
C SER A 168 3.34 -1.62 -4.95
N THR A 169 4.34 -1.22 -4.18
CA THR A 169 5.30 -2.12 -3.53
C THR A 169 4.60 -3.14 -2.63
N TRP A 170 3.53 -2.74 -1.94
CA TRP A 170 2.72 -3.61 -1.09
C TRP A 170 2.07 -4.77 -1.87
N ALA A 171 1.43 -4.46 -3.01
CA ALA A 171 0.82 -5.48 -3.85
C ALA A 171 1.88 -6.37 -4.51
N GLN A 172 3.06 -5.82 -4.83
CA GLN A 172 4.20 -6.58 -5.34
C GLN A 172 4.74 -7.56 -4.29
N ALA A 173 4.83 -7.15 -3.01
CA ALA A 173 5.21 -8.04 -1.92
C ALA A 173 4.22 -9.21 -1.73
N GLY A 174 2.92 -8.93 -1.81
CA GLY A 174 1.89 -9.99 -1.77
C GLY A 174 2.05 -11.00 -2.92
N ARG A 175 2.38 -10.52 -4.13
CA ARG A 175 2.68 -11.41 -5.26
C ARG A 175 3.98 -12.19 -5.05
N LYS A 176 5.03 -11.55 -4.54
CA LYS A 176 6.30 -12.21 -4.22
C LYS A 176 6.10 -13.32 -3.19
N PHE A 177 5.35 -13.07 -2.13
CA PHE A 177 4.98 -14.11 -1.17
C PHE A 177 4.24 -15.27 -1.84
N GLY A 178 3.28 -14.96 -2.70
CA GLY A 178 2.54 -15.97 -3.46
C GLY A 178 3.43 -16.83 -4.37
N GLU A 179 4.37 -16.21 -5.09
CA GLU A 179 5.37 -16.90 -5.92
C GLU A 179 6.24 -17.84 -5.08
N LEU A 180 6.73 -17.38 -3.92
CA LEU A 180 7.55 -18.19 -3.01
C LEU A 180 6.74 -19.36 -2.44
N MET A 181 5.49 -19.13 -2.02
CA MET A 181 4.62 -20.19 -1.52
C MET A 181 4.27 -21.21 -2.60
N GLU A 182 3.98 -20.77 -3.82
CA GLU A 182 3.72 -21.66 -4.96
C GLU A 182 4.95 -22.53 -5.26
N GLN A 183 6.16 -21.93 -5.25
CA GLN A 183 7.43 -22.62 -5.43
C GLN A 183 7.67 -23.65 -4.30
N ALA A 184 7.57 -23.22 -3.04
CA ALA A 184 7.86 -24.07 -1.88
C ALA A 184 6.90 -25.25 -1.76
N THR A 185 5.63 -25.08 -2.13
CA THR A 185 4.57 -26.08 -1.91
C THR A 185 4.24 -26.93 -3.14
N GLY A 186 4.97 -26.72 -4.26
CA GLY A 186 4.64 -27.37 -5.54
C GLY A 186 3.26 -26.96 -6.07
N GLY A 187 2.84 -25.72 -5.80
CA GLY A 187 1.57 -25.13 -6.28
C GLY A 187 0.33 -25.51 -5.46
N LYS A 188 0.49 -26.14 -4.28
CA LYS A 188 -0.65 -26.49 -3.42
C LYS A 188 -1.20 -25.29 -2.66
N ILE A 189 -0.34 -24.35 -2.23
CA ILE A 189 -0.76 -23.06 -1.68
C ILE A 189 -0.68 -22.01 -2.78
N LYS A 190 -1.78 -21.31 -3.02
CA LYS A 190 -1.88 -20.19 -3.96
C LYS A 190 -2.26 -18.93 -3.23
N VAL A 191 -1.75 -17.79 -3.67
CA VAL A 191 -2.10 -16.48 -3.11
C VAL A 191 -2.70 -15.63 -4.22
N GLU A 192 -3.93 -15.17 -4.00
CA GLU A 192 -4.61 -14.22 -4.88
C GLU A 192 -4.54 -12.83 -4.27
N VAL A 193 -4.03 -11.85 -5.05
CA VAL A 193 -3.82 -10.48 -4.57
C VAL A 193 -5.00 -9.60 -4.96
N TYR A 194 -5.63 -8.98 -3.97
CA TYR A 194 -6.75 -8.05 -4.08
C TYR A 194 -6.32 -6.68 -3.55
N ALA A 195 -5.69 -5.88 -4.40
CA ALA A 195 -5.21 -4.54 -4.05
C ALA A 195 -6.36 -3.55 -3.77
N ALA A 196 -6.04 -2.39 -3.17
CA ALA A 196 -6.98 -1.32 -2.85
C ALA A 196 -8.18 -1.78 -1.99
N ASP A 197 -7.95 -2.76 -1.12
CA ASP A 197 -8.99 -3.34 -0.24
C ASP A 197 -10.27 -3.76 -0.99
N GLN A 198 -10.11 -4.32 -2.19
CA GLN A 198 -11.23 -4.67 -3.07
C GLN A 198 -12.26 -5.58 -2.40
N LEU A 199 -11.81 -6.51 -1.54
CA LEU A 199 -12.68 -7.45 -0.84
C LEU A 199 -13.58 -6.78 0.21
N THR A 200 -13.22 -5.55 0.62
CA THR A 200 -13.94 -4.77 1.63
C THR A 200 -14.35 -3.38 1.11
N GLY A 201 -14.51 -3.25 -0.22
CA GLY A 201 -15.01 -2.03 -0.84
C GLY A 201 -14.12 -0.81 -0.68
N GLY A 202 -12.81 -0.99 -0.49
CA GLY A 202 -11.82 0.08 -0.30
C GLY A 202 -11.73 0.59 1.14
N ASN A 203 -12.34 -0.11 2.11
CA ASN A 203 -12.27 0.24 3.53
C ASN A 203 -11.13 -0.50 4.20
N GLN A 204 -10.09 0.24 4.60
CA GLN A 204 -8.87 -0.28 5.19
C GLN A 204 -9.11 -1.01 6.53
N SER A 205 -9.93 -0.44 7.41
CA SER A 205 -10.23 -1.04 8.71
C SER A 205 -11.06 -2.32 8.56
N GLU A 206 -11.99 -2.36 7.59
CA GLU A 206 -12.73 -3.58 7.28
C GLU A 206 -11.81 -4.66 6.67
N GLY A 207 -10.76 -4.26 5.92
CA GLY A 207 -9.72 -5.17 5.43
C GLY A 207 -8.98 -5.88 6.56
N ILE A 208 -8.55 -5.12 7.58
CA ILE A 208 -7.91 -5.67 8.78
C ILE A 208 -8.89 -6.54 9.59
N GLN A 209 -10.15 -6.10 9.74
CA GLN A 209 -11.17 -6.89 10.44
C GLN A 209 -11.46 -8.22 9.71
N ALA A 210 -11.47 -8.22 8.37
CA ALA A 210 -11.62 -9.43 7.57
C ALA A 210 -10.43 -10.38 7.75
N LEU A 211 -9.21 -9.85 7.88
CA LEU A 211 -8.02 -10.63 8.21
C LEU A 211 -8.13 -11.28 9.59
N MET A 212 -8.53 -10.51 10.63
CA MET A 212 -8.76 -11.04 11.98
C MET A 212 -9.79 -12.18 11.97
N ASN A 213 -10.81 -12.07 11.14
CA ASN A 213 -11.84 -13.11 10.98
C ASN A 213 -11.37 -14.31 10.12
N GLY A 214 -10.30 -14.16 9.31
CA GLY A 214 -9.80 -15.17 8.38
C GLY A 214 -10.65 -15.40 7.12
N ASP A 215 -11.69 -14.58 6.90
CA ASP A 215 -12.59 -14.66 5.75
C ASP A 215 -13.22 -13.26 5.45
N PRO A 216 -13.21 -12.79 4.22
CA PRO A 216 -12.62 -13.38 3.01
C PRO A 216 -11.09 -13.17 2.85
N VAL A 217 -10.42 -12.55 3.82
CA VAL A 217 -8.98 -12.21 3.79
C VAL A 217 -8.22 -13.15 4.72
N GLN A 218 -7.18 -13.81 4.21
CA GLN A 218 -6.30 -14.69 4.99
C GLN A 218 -4.96 -14.03 5.29
N ILE A 219 -4.52 -13.12 4.42
CA ILE A 219 -3.23 -12.43 4.53
C ILE A 219 -3.43 -10.96 4.19
N SER A 220 -2.73 -10.07 4.90
CA SER A 220 -2.74 -8.67 4.51
C SER A 220 -1.42 -7.96 4.80
N MET A 221 -1.25 -6.81 4.13
CA MET A 221 -0.21 -5.84 4.41
C MET A 221 -0.85 -4.47 4.59
N HIS A 222 -0.89 -3.99 5.83
CA HIS A 222 -1.49 -2.70 6.18
C HIS A 222 -0.62 -1.89 7.13
N SER A 223 -0.77 -0.58 7.04
CA SER A 223 -0.05 0.40 7.86
C SER A 223 -0.40 0.29 9.35
N ASN A 224 0.61 0.44 10.21
CA ASN A 224 0.45 0.56 11.66
C ASN A 224 -0.55 1.66 12.06
N LEU A 225 -0.64 2.73 11.27
CA LEU A 225 -1.59 3.82 11.49
C LEU A 225 -3.05 3.37 11.38
N ILE A 226 -3.35 2.42 10.51
CA ILE A 226 -4.71 1.89 10.36
C ILE A 226 -5.02 0.87 11.47
N TYR A 227 -4.03 0.05 11.84
CA TYR A 227 -4.13 -0.84 12.99
C TYR A 227 -4.40 -0.09 14.30
N SER A 228 -4.00 1.19 14.39
CA SER A 228 -4.25 2.02 15.57
C SER A 228 -5.74 2.26 15.87
N ALA A 229 -6.64 1.99 14.93
CA ALA A 229 -8.09 1.99 15.17
C ALA A 229 -8.55 0.82 16.04
N PHE A 230 -7.78 -0.27 16.11
CA PHE A 230 -8.03 -1.44 16.94
C PHE A 230 -7.24 -1.37 18.24
N ASP A 231 -5.96 -0.98 18.16
CA ASP A 231 -5.11 -0.77 19.32
C ASP A 231 -4.24 0.48 19.11
N PRO A 232 -4.46 1.55 19.90
CA PRO A 232 -3.76 2.81 19.73
C PRO A 232 -2.24 2.70 19.97
N ARG A 233 -1.74 1.64 20.61
CA ARG A 233 -0.30 1.40 20.85
C ARG A 233 0.47 1.28 19.54
N PHE A 234 -0.14 0.80 18.45
CA PHE A 234 0.50 0.74 17.14
C PHE A 234 0.94 2.10 16.58
N ASN A 235 0.41 3.20 17.09
CA ASN A 235 0.86 4.54 16.72
C ASN A 235 2.30 4.86 17.18
N VAL A 236 2.87 4.11 18.12
CA VAL A 236 4.21 4.38 18.69
C VAL A 236 5.28 4.51 17.62
N VAL A 237 5.20 3.71 16.56
CA VAL A 237 6.12 3.75 15.39
C VAL A 237 6.12 5.12 14.71
N SER A 238 4.96 5.78 14.70
CA SER A 238 4.75 7.03 13.98
C SER A 238 4.85 8.28 14.86
N LEU A 239 5.45 8.17 16.04
CA LEU A 239 5.79 9.34 16.85
C LEU A 239 6.62 10.33 16.01
N PRO A 240 6.35 11.64 16.10
CA PRO A 240 7.02 12.60 15.23
C PRO A 240 8.53 12.62 15.47
N TYR A 241 9.28 12.52 14.36
CA TYR A 241 10.75 12.52 14.34
C TYR A 241 11.39 11.45 15.22
N LEU A 242 10.73 10.29 15.38
CA LEU A 242 11.24 9.15 16.16
C LEU A 242 12.51 8.57 15.51
N PHE A 243 12.55 8.47 14.20
CA PHE A 243 13.65 7.89 13.43
C PHE A 243 14.35 8.96 12.58
N ASP A 244 15.68 8.87 12.51
CA ASP A 244 16.51 9.77 11.69
C ASP A 244 16.84 9.14 10.32
N SER A 245 16.71 7.82 10.18
CA SER A 245 16.98 7.09 8.94
C SER A 245 16.17 5.79 8.86
N VAL A 246 16.12 5.19 7.67
CA VAL A 246 15.48 3.89 7.46
C VAL A 246 16.23 2.77 8.18
N GLU A 247 17.56 2.86 8.28
CA GLU A 247 18.40 1.90 9.01
C GLU A 247 18.10 1.93 10.51
N ALA A 248 17.85 3.14 11.07
CA ALA A 248 17.44 3.28 12.46
C ALA A 248 16.04 2.67 12.69
N ALA A 249 15.11 2.86 11.76
CA ALA A 249 13.79 2.25 11.82
C ALA A 249 13.89 0.71 11.73
N ASP A 250 14.68 0.17 10.80
CA ASP A 250 14.93 -1.27 10.68
C ASP A 250 15.48 -1.86 11.98
N ALA A 251 16.52 -1.22 12.56
CA ALA A 251 17.14 -1.71 13.80
C ALA A 251 16.16 -1.76 14.98
N VAL A 252 15.18 -0.86 15.02
CA VAL A 252 14.17 -0.82 16.08
C VAL A 252 13.04 -1.83 15.81
N LEU A 253 12.54 -1.87 14.57
CA LEU A 253 11.40 -2.72 14.20
C LEU A 253 11.75 -4.20 14.08
N ASP A 254 12.99 -4.52 13.68
CA ASP A 254 13.50 -5.89 13.64
C ASP A 254 14.12 -6.34 14.99
N GLY A 255 14.07 -5.47 16.00
CA GLY A 255 14.59 -5.69 17.34
C GLY A 255 13.50 -5.86 18.41
N PRO A 256 13.90 -5.80 19.71
CA PRO A 256 12.99 -6.02 20.84
C PRO A 256 11.75 -5.10 20.86
N ALA A 257 11.87 -3.87 20.34
CA ALA A 257 10.74 -2.95 20.25
C ALA A 257 9.67 -3.44 19.24
N GLY A 258 10.12 -4.04 18.14
CA GLY A 258 9.21 -4.68 17.17
C GLY A 258 8.53 -5.92 17.74
N GLU A 259 9.23 -6.71 18.59
CA GLU A 259 8.65 -7.89 19.26
C GLU A 259 7.45 -7.51 20.16
N GLU A 260 7.47 -6.32 20.79
CA GLU A 260 6.31 -5.81 21.53
C GLU A 260 5.09 -5.61 20.61
N LEU A 261 5.29 -5.08 19.40
CA LEU A 261 4.19 -4.93 18.44
C LEU A 261 3.67 -6.30 17.93
N VAL A 262 4.56 -7.26 17.74
CA VAL A 262 4.18 -8.63 17.38
C VAL A 262 3.29 -9.23 18.47
N SER A 263 3.67 -9.08 19.74
CA SER A 263 2.87 -9.57 20.87
C SER A 263 1.47 -8.92 20.92
N ILE A 264 1.37 -7.65 20.55
CA ILE A 264 0.06 -6.99 20.44
C ILE A 264 -0.74 -7.58 19.28
N LEU A 265 -0.14 -7.81 18.10
CA LEU A 265 -0.81 -8.41 16.94
C LEU A 265 -1.34 -9.81 17.26
N GLU A 266 -0.56 -10.64 17.98
CA GLU A 266 -0.99 -11.97 18.41
C GLU A 266 -2.25 -11.92 19.28
N SER A 267 -2.44 -10.87 20.10
CA SER A 267 -3.65 -10.68 20.89
C SER A 267 -4.92 -10.41 20.06
N TYR A 268 -4.75 -10.12 18.77
CA TYR A 268 -5.80 -9.92 17.77
C TYR A 268 -5.95 -11.09 16.79
N ASP A 269 -5.49 -12.28 17.17
CA ASP A 269 -5.52 -13.49 16.33
C ASP A 269 -4.76 -13.32 14.99
N LEU A 270 -3.62 -12.61 15.01
CA LEU A 270 -2.77 -12.35 13.86
C LEU A 270 -1.35 -12.87 14.09
N HIS A 271 -0.85 -13.66 13.15
CA HIS A 271 0.56 -14.00 13.09
C HIS A 271 1.31 -13.03 12.16
N CYS A 272 2.31 -12.32 12.69
CA CYS A 272 3.11 -11.36 11.94
C CYS A 272 4.31 -12.06 11.30
N MET A 273 4.35 -12.11 9.98
CA MET A 273 5.47 -12.69 9.22
C MET A 273 6.63 -11.71 9.04
N GLY A 274 6.44 -10.46 9.40
CA GLY A 274 7.45 -9.40 9.39
C GLY A 274 6.85 -8.00 9.21
N MET A 275 7.68 -6.98 9.40
CA MET A 275 7.31 -5.58 9.25
C MET A 275 7.96 -5.00 7.99
N ALA A 276 7.17 -4.71 6.97
CA ALA A 276 7.61 -4.09 5.74
C ALA A 276 7.59 -2.54 5.88
N GLU A 277 8.02 -1.85 4.85
CA GLU A 277 8.20 -0.41 4.86
C GLU A 277 7.15 0.33 4.03
N ASN A 278 6.33 1.18 4.66
CA ASN A 278 5.74 2.27 3.91
C ASN A 278 6.76 3.41 3.77
N GLY A 279 7.46 3.73 4.86
CA GLY A 279 8.59 4.66 4.90
C GLY A 279 8.28 6.01 5.53
N PHE A 280 9.17 6.98 5.33
CA PHE A 280 8.96 8.35 5.79
C PHE A 280 7.86 9.05 5.00
N ARG A 281 6.91 9.61 5.71
CA ARG A 281 5.75 10.28 5.13
C ARG A 281 6.09 11.72 4.76
N GLN A 282 5.86 12.07 3.49
CA GLN A 282 6.12 13.37 2.90
C GLN A 282 4.82 14.15 2.72
N LEU A 283 4.86 15.45 2.97
CA LEU A 283 3.69 16.32 2.86
C LEU A 283 3.51 16.80 1.42
N THR A 284 2.33 16.56 0.84
CA THR A 284 1.95 17.19 -0.45
C THR A 284 0.77 18.13 -0.28
N ASN A 285 0.73 19.20 -1.06
CA ASN A 285 -0.43 20.08 -1.13
C ASN A 285 -0.53 20.82 -2.49
N SER A 286 -1.66 21.48 -2.75
CA SER A 286 -1.89 22.23 -3.99
C SER A 286 -1.97 23.75 -3.79
N VAL A 287 -1.65 24.26 -2.58
CA VAL A 287 -1.85 25.68 -2.21
C VAL A 287 -0.55 26.48 -2.30
N HIS A 288 0.47 26.09 -1.54
CA HIS A 288 1.79 26.75 -1.48
C HIS A 288 2.88 25.78 -0.97
N PRO A 289 4.15 26.05 -1.25
CA PRO A 289 5.23 25.27 -0.63
C PRO A 289 5.22 25.46 0.89
N VAL A 290 5.58 24.41 1.62
CA VAL A 290 5.68 24.39 3.09
C VAL A 290 7.15 24.27 3.47
N HIS A 291 7.69 25.30 4.15
CA HIS A 291 9.07 25.38 4.62
C HIS A 291 9.16 25.36 6.14
N SER A 292 8.13 25.75 6.85
CA SER A 292 8.09 25.87 8.30
C SER A 292 6.70 25.55 8.86
N VAL A 293 6.60 25.40 10.18
CA VAL A 293 5.32 25.17 10.85
C VAL A 293 4.30 26.30 10.62
N GLU A 294 4.77 27.53 10.38
CA GLU A 294 3.88 28.66 10.09
C GLU A 294 3.10 28.47 8.78
N ASP A 295 3.70 27.78 7.82
CA ASP A 295 3.09 27.49 6.52
C ASP A 295 1.99 26.40 6.59
N MET A 296 1.91 25.67 7.71
CA MET A 296 0.86 24.66 7.92
C MET A 296 -0.50 25.27 8.24
N LYS A 297 -0.54 26.55 8.66
CA LYS A 297 -1.76 27.19 9.14
C LYS A 297 -2.86 27.23 8.08
N ASN A 298 -4.04 26.72 8.47
CA ASN A 298 -5.24 26.64 7.65
C ASN A 298 -5.16 25.72 6.41
N LEU A 299 -4.09 24.94 6.23
CA LEU A 299 -4.09 23.87 5.24
C LEU A 299 -5.06 22.78 5.68
N LYS A 300 -5.96 22.39 4.79
CA LYS A 300 -6.86 21.26 4.97
C LYS A 300 -6.16 20.00 4.50
N LEU A 301 -5.78 19.17 5.42
CA LEU A 301 -4.99 18.00 5.11
C LEU A 301 -5.75 16.71 5.42
N ARG A 302 -5.72 15.79 4.46
CA ARG A 302 -6.12 14.41 4.71
C ARG A 302 -5.01 13.70 5.46
N VAL A 303 -5.35 13.01 6.52
CA VAL A 303 -4.45 12.12 7.25
C VAL A 303 -5.01 10.70 7.29
N ALA A 304 -4.13 9.71 7.52
CA ALA A 304 -4.53 8.33 7.77
C ALA A 304 -5.31 8.21 9.09
N GLY A 305 -5.97 7.07 9.31
CA GLY A 305 -6.87 6.80 10.43
C GLY A 305 -6.19 6.73 11.80
N SER A 306 -5.48 7.78 12.21
CA SER A 306 -4.67 7.82 13.43
C SER A 306 -4.95 9.07 14.26
N ASN A 307 -5.29 8.87 15.54
CA ASN A 307 -5.45 9.96 16.50
C ASN A 307 -4.11 10.66 16.80
N LEU A 308 -3.00 9.93 16.72
CA LEU A 308 -1.67 10.51 16.85
C LEU A 308 -1.41 11.52 15.72
N LEU A 309 -1.65 11.15 14.46
CA LEU A 309 -1.48 12.08 13.35
C LEU A 309 -2.42 13.28 13.49
N MET A 310 -3.69 13.07 13.84
CA MET A 310 -4.61 14.18 14.10
C MET A 310 -4.04 15.15 15.12
N LYS A 311 -3.42 14.65 16.20
CA LYS A 311 -2.79 15.48 17.24
C LYS A 311 -1.54 16.20 16.72
N CYS A 312 -0.69 15.55 15.95
CA CYS A 312 0.48 16.18 15.34
C CYS A 312 0.07 17.37 14.45
N TYR A 313 -0.90 17.13 13.54
CA TYR A 313 -1.34 18.16 12.61
C TYR A 313 -2.09 19.31 13.29
N GLU A 314 -2.84 19.04 14.37
CA GLU A 314 -3.42 20.08 15.24
C GLU A 314 -2.32 21.00 15.79
N LEU A 315 -1.23 20.43 16.32
CA LEU A 315 -0.12 21.18 16.92
C LEU A 315 0.69 21.93 15.86
N TRP A 316 0.82 21.38 14.65
CA TRP A 316 1.42 22.08 13.51
C TRP A 316 0.51 23.17 12.92
N GLY A 317 -0.76 23.26 13.35
CA GLY A 317 -1.69 24.32 12.96
C GLY A 317 -2.50 24.05 11.68
N ALA A 318 -2.47 22.82 11.18
CA ALA A 318 -3.28 22.41 10.04
C ALA A 318 -4.71 21.97 10.45
N ASP A 319 -5.64 22.02 9.50
CA ASP A 319 -7.00 21.49 9.62
C ASP A 319 -7.01 20.04 9.08
N ALA A 320 -6.75 19.06 9.94
CA ALA A 320 -6.64 17.67 9.57
C ALA A 320 -7.99 16.96 9.54
N THR A 321 -8.19 16.12 8.53
CA THR A 321 -9.37 15.26 8.38
C THR A 321 -8.94 13.83 8.12
N ASN A 322 -9.44 12.90 8.93
CA ASN A 322 -9.26 11.48 8.72
C ASN A 322 -10.14 10.98 7.56
N MET A 323 -9.54 10.23 6.64
CA MET A 323 -10.23 9.73 5.45
C MET A 323 -9.55 8.46 4.92
N ASN A 324 -10.34 7.50 4.40
CA ASN A 324 -9.79 6.32 3.73
C ASN A 324 -8.90 6.70 2.53
N TRP A 325 -7.87 5.87 2.28
CA TRP A 325 -6.96 6.11 1.17
C TRP A 325 -7.67 6.09 -0.19
N SER A 326 -8.62 5.17 -0.37
CA SER A 326 -9.43 5.04 -1.59
C SER A 326 -10.21 6.31 -1.97
N GLU A 327 -10.51 7.18 -1.01
CA GLU A 327 -11.25 8.43 -1.23
C GLU A 327 -10.33 9.64 -1.48
N THR A 328 -9.05 9.50 -1.12
CA THR A 328 -8.10 10.62 -1.02
C THR A 328 -7.86 11.32 -2.36
N TYR A 329 -7.60 10.57 -3.44
CA TYR A 329 -7.40 11.17 -4.77
C TYR A 329 -8.59 12.03 -5.20
N THR A 330 -9.81 11.53 -5.02
CA THR A 330 -11.03 12.25 -5.37
C THR A 330 -11.21 13.51 -4.52
N ALA A 331 -10.92 13.43 -3.22
CA ALA A 331 -11.01 14.58 -2.31
C ALA A 331 -10.00 15.68 -2.69
N LEU A 332 -8.76 15.32 -3.04
CA LEU A 332 -7.73 16.23 -3.54
C LEU A 332 -8.12 16.87 -4.88
N GLN A 333 -8.62 16.06 -5.82
CA GLN A 333 -9.08 16.53 -7.13
C GLN A 333 -10.25 17.51 -7.01
N GLN A 334 -11.18 17.24 -6.10
CA GLN A 334 -12.34 18.12 -5.82
C GLN A 334 -11.99 19.30 -4.90
N LYS A 335 -10.76 19.35 -4.36
CA LYS A 335 -10.29 20.37 -3.42
C LYS A 335 -11.13 20.45 -2.14
N THR A 336 -11.66 19.33 -1.67
CA THR A 336 -12.28 19.23 -0.34
C THR A 336 -11.21 19.21 0.74
N VAL A 337 -10.03 18.70 0.40
CA VAL A 337 -8.77 18.85 1.14
C VAL A 337 -7.71 19.45 0.21
N ASP A 338 -6.75 20.17 0.77
CA ASP A 338 -5.69 20.86 0.04
C ASP A 338 -4.49 19.95 -0.23
N GLY A 339 -4.26 18.98 0.67
CA GLY A 339 -3.12 18.11 0.62
C GLY A 339 -3.30 16.82 1.44
N GLN A 340 -2.25 16.03 1.47
CA GLN A 340 -2.15 14.78 2.20
C GLN A 340 -0.69 14.49 2.58
N GLU A 341 -0.46 13.44 3.34
CA GLU A 341 0.86 12.94 3.67
C GLU A 341 0.94 11.43 3.44
N ASN A 342 2.01 10.98 2.83
CA ASN A 342 2.37 9.57 2.60
C ASN A 342 3.81 9.47 2.07
N PRO A 343 4.42 8.30 2.10
CA PRO A 343 5.69 8.08 1.41
C PRO A 343 5.57 8.20 -0.11
N LEU A 344 6.67 8.57 -0.76
CA LEU A 344 6.69 8.84 -2.20
C LEU A 344 6.18 7.68 -3.06
N PRO A 345 6.56 6.40 -2.81
CA PRO A 345 6.05 5.28 -3.59
C PRO A 345 4.54 5.10 -3.51
N ALA A 346 3.94 5.32 -2.33
CA ALA A 346 2.49 5.23 -2.15
C ALA A 346 1.74 6.36 -2.87
N ILE A 347 2.29 7.57 -2.85
CA ILE A 347 1.75 8.75 -3.57
C ILE A 347 1.80 8.51 -5.08
N ASP A 348 2.94 8.02 -5.59
CA ASP A 348 3.16 7.76 -7.00
C ASP A 348 2.25 6.65 -7.54
N ALA A 349 2.16 5.54 -6.82
CA ALA A 349 1.31 4.42 -7.20
C ALA A 349 -0.17 4.81 -7.32
N ALA A 350 -0.64 5.79 -6.53
CA ALA A 350 -2.00 6.31 -6.58
C ALA A 350 -2.15 7.55 -7.49
N SER A 351 -1.10 7.95 -8.21
CA SER A 351 -1.08 9.12 -9.10
C SER A 351 -1.47 10.45 -8.43
N VAL A 352 -1.29 10.56 -7.12
CA VAL A 352 -1.68 11.76 -6.35
C VAL A 352 -0.92 13.01 -6.79
N GLN A 353 0.32 12.87 -7.29
CA GLN A 353 1.12 13.95 -7.88
C GLN A 353 0.44 14.65 -9.07
N GLU A 354 -0.54 14.04 -9.71
CA GLU A 354 -1.29 14.67 -10.80
C GLU A 354 -2.23 15.78 -10.30
N VAL A 355 -2.62 15.71 -9.03
CA VAL A 355 -3.56 16.66 -8.38
C VAL A 355 -2.89 17.47 -7.27
N GLN A 356 -1.58 17.34 -7.08
CA GLN A 356 -0.78 18.10 -6.12
C GLN A 356 0.27 18.95 -6.83
N LYS A 357 0.70 20.05 -6.22
CA LYS A 357 1.65 20.99 -6.82
C LYS A 357 2.97 21.08 -6.06
N TYR A 358 2.94 20.81 -4.78
CA TYR A 358 4.07 20.97 -3.87
C TYR A 358 4.26 19.70 -3.08
N VAL A 359 5.52 19.32 -2.87
CA VAL A 359 5.92 18.27 -1.94
C VAL A 359 7.03 18.78 -1.04
N SER A 360 6.87 18.63 0.27
CA SER A 360 7.90 18.95 1.26
C SER A 360 8.43 17.64 1.85
N LEU A 361 9.74 17.41 1.69
CA LEU A 361 10.45 16.21 2.15
C LEU A 361 10.86 16.40 3.61
N TRP A 362 9.91 16.28 4.53
CA TRP A 362 10.07 16.66 5.93
C TRP A 362 10.30 15.51 6.91
N ASN A 363 10.09 14.26 6.48
CA ASN A 363 10.33 13.04 7.26
C ASN A 363 9.74 13.08 8.69
N ALA A 364 8.57 13.72 8.87
CA ALA A 364 8.04 13.97 10.20
C ALA A 364 7.56 12.71 10.92
N ASN A 365 7.01 11.76 10.19
CA ASN A 365 6.52 10.49 10.73
C ASN A 365 7.01 9.33 9.87
N TYR A 366 7.32 8.22 10.50
CA TYR A 366 7.60 6.95 9.83
C TYR A 366 6.37 6.03 9.91
N ASP A 367 6.24 5.15 8.95
CA ASP A 367 5.10 4.25 8.81
C ASP A 367 5.60 2.86 8.42
N CYS A 368 5.33 1.86 9.24
CA CYS A 368 5.61 0.47 8.91
C CYS A 368 4.35 -0.27 8.48
N LEU A 369 4.55 -1.38 7.78
CA LEU A 369 3.49 -2.25 7.31
C LEU A 369 3.55 -3.57 8.05
N PHE A 370 2.47 -3.95 8.70
CA PHE A 370 2.36 -5.29 9.27
C PHE A 370 1.96 -6.28 8.18
N PHE A 371 2.85 -7.24 7.90
CA PHE A 371 2.57 -8.35 7.00
C PHE A 371 2.10 -9.54 7.81
N CYS A 372 0.79 -9.72 7.86
CA CYS A 372 0.16 -10.67 8.76
C CYS A 372 -0.66 -11.72 8.01
N ILE A 373 -0.71 -12.93 8.58
CA ILE A 373 -1.63 -14.01 8.27
C ILE A 373 -2.58 -14.22 9.46
N ASN A 374 -3.82 -14.61 9.20
CA ASN A 374 -4.76 -15.00 10.27
C ASN A 374 -4.19 -16.15 11.10
N GLN A 375 -4.21 -16.03 12.44
CA GLN A 375 -3.63 -16.99 13.36
C GLN A 375 -4.24 -18.40 13.20
N GLY A 376 -5.55 -18.49 13.03
CA GLY A 376 -6.23 -19.78 12.85
C GLY A 376 -5.81 -20.52 11.58
N ILE A 377 -5.54 -19.78 10.50
CA ILE A 377 -4.98 -20.34 9.26
C ILE A 377 -3.54 -20.85 9.51
N TYR A 378 -2.72 -20.02 10.14
CA TYR A 378 -1.35 -20.35 10.48
C TYR A 378 -1.26 -21.59 11.40
N ASP A 379 -2.09 -21.65 12.45
CA ASP A 379 -2.16 -22.76 13.40
C ASP A 379 -2.69 -24.07 12.78
N SER A 380 -3.40 -23.99 11.66
CA SER A 380 -3.85 -25.18 10.92
C SER A 380 -2.69 -25.93 10.23
N LEU A 381 -1.54 -25.29 10.11
CA LEU A 381 -0.32 -25.83 9.49
C LEU A 381 0.55 -26.57 10.53
N THR A 382 1.31 -27.56 10.08
CA THR A 382 2.33 -28.18 10.92
C THR A 382 3.48 -27.20 11.22
N GLN A 383 4.24 -27.43 12.29
CA GLN A 383 5.39 -26.59 12.64
C GLN A 383 6.44 -26.47 11.52
N GLU A 384 6.60 -27.51 10.71
CA GLU A 384 7.50 -27.48 9.55
C GLU A 384 6.95 -26.58 8.44
N GLN A 385 5.65 -26.67 8.17
CA GLN A 385 4.97 -25.80 7.21
C GLN A 385 4.94 -24.33 7.67
N GLN A 386 4.73 -24.08 8.96
CA GLN A 386 4.79 -22.74 9.55
C GLN A 386 6.12 -22.05 9.30
N LYS A 387 7.24 -22.77 9.48
CA LYS A 387 8.59 -22.25 9.19
C LYS A 387 8.76 -21.83 7.73
N VAL A 388 8.15 -22.56 6.80
CA VAL A 388 8.20 -22.21 5.37
C VAL A 388 7.39 -20.95 5.11
N VAL A 389 6.22 -20.78 5.74
CA VAL A 389 5.41 -19.56 5.66
C VAL A 389 6.18 -18.36 6.19
N ASP A 390 6.84 -18.51 7.35
CA ASP A 390 7.66 -17.45 7.95
C ASP A 390 8.87 -17.09 7.09
N GLU A 391 9.52 -18.08 6.47
CA GLU A 391 10.63 -17.83 5.55
C GLU A 391 10.15 -17.07 4.31
N ALA A 392 9.06 -17.50 3.69
CA ALA A 392 8.47 -16.81 2.55
C ALA A 392 8.03 -15.38 2.91
N GLY A 393 7.46 -15.20 4.11
CA GLY A 393 7.07 -13.89 4.64
C GLY A 393 8.26 -12.95 4.81
N ARG A 394 9.32 -13.39 5.49
CA ARG A 394 10.55 -12.59 5.65
C ARG A 394 11.19 -12.21 4.31
N LYS A 395 11.23 -13.13 3.34
CA LYS A 395 11.75 -12.86 1.99
C LYS A 395 10.90 -11.83 1.25
N ALA A 396 9.57 -11.91 1.36
CA ALA A 396 8.66 -10.95 0.76
C ALA A 396 8.79 -9.55 1.39
N VAL A 397 9.02 -9.47 2.71
CA VAL A 397 9.30 -8.21 3.43
C VAL A 397 10.64 -7.62 2.97
N ALA A 398 11.69 -8.42 2.88
CA ALA A 398 13.00 -7.95 2.40
C ALA A 398 12.92 -7.42 0.96
N TYR A 399 12.20 -8.13 0.09
CA TYR A 399 11.93 -7.68 -1.28
C TYR A 399 11.15 -6.35 -1.30
N GLU A 400 10.12 -6.21 -0.47
CA GLU A 400 9.33 -4.99 -0.38
C GLU A 400 10.18 -3.79 0.04
N ARG A 401 10.96 -3.92 1.12
CA ARG A 401 11.87 -2.86 1.58
C ARG A 401 12.86 -2.43 0.49
N GLU A 402 13.41 -3.39 -0.27
CA GLU A 402 14.33 -3.07 -1.37
C GLU A 402 13.64 -2.25 -2.47
N ILE A 403 12.51 -2.72 -2.99
CA ILE A 403 11.83 -2.01 -4.09
C ILE A 403 11.19 -0.69 -3.65
N ASN A 404 10.82 -0.58 -2.38
CA ASN A 404 10.26 0.65 -1.82
C ASN A 404 11.32 1.76 -1.75
N ARG A 405 12.55 1.43 -1.35
CA ARG A 405 13.68 2.36 -1.21
C ARG A 405 14.34 2.75 -2.55
N ALA A 406 14.26 1.87 -3.55
CA ALA A 406 15.00 2.04 -4.80
C ALA A 406 14.51 3.17 -5.71
N GLY A 407 13.33 3.76 -5.46
CA GLY A 407 12.64 4.58 -6.47
C GLY A 407 12.53 6.07 -6.18
N ASP A 408 12.85 6.55 -4.99
CA ASP A 408 12.52 7.90 -4.55
C ASP A 408 13.08 9.03 -5.43
N GLU A 409 14.35 8.95 -5.82
CA GLU A 409 14.98 9.96 -6.69
C GLU A 409 14.32 9.99 -8.07
N GLU A 410 14.07 8.82 -8.67
CA GLU A 410 13.41 8.73 -9.97
C GLU A 410 11.98 9.25 -9.93
N ILE A 411 11.25 8.96 -8.85
CA ILE A 411 9.89 9.48 -8.59
C ILE A 411 9.91 11.00 -8.57
N LEU A 412 10.78 11.62 -7.78
CA LEU A 412 10.88 13.07 -7.65
C LEU A 412 11.28 13.74 -8.97
N ASP A 413 12.26 13.21 -9.68
CA ASP A 413 12.67 13.70 -11.00
C ASP A 413 11.52 13.65 -12.01
N ARG A 414 10.75 12.57 -11.99
CA ARG A 414 9.58 12.40 -12.85
C ARG A 414 8.48 13.40 -12.50
N TRP A 415 8.20 13.61 -11.21
CA TRP A 415 7.17 14.56 -10.76
C TRP A 415 7.54 16.00 -11.15
N GLN A 416 8.80 16.41 -10.96
CA GLN A 416 9.28 17.73 -11.38
C GLN A 416 9.20 17.92 -12.90
N SER A 417 9.71 16.96 -13.65
CA SER A 417 9.82 17.09 -15.11
C SER A 417 8.51 16.91 -15.86
N LYS A 418 7.63 16.00 -15.42
CA LYS A 418 6.38 15.67 -16.12
C LYS A 418 5.16 16.32 -15.52
N ASN A 419 5.06 16.40 -14.19
CA ASN A 419 3.88 16.92 -13.49
C ASN A 419 4.06 18.39 -13.06
N GLY A 420 5.29 18.91 -13.07
CA GLY A 420 5.59 20.29 -12.63
C GLY A 420 5.43 20.46 -11.12
N VAL A 421 5.63 19.40 -10.34
CA VAL A 421 5.59 19.45 -8.88
C VAL A 421 6.83 20.18 -8.38
N GLU A 422 6.66 21.16 -7.50
CA GLU A 422 7.73 21.85 -6.80
C GLU A 422 8.13 21.05 -5.56
N VAL A 423 9.43 20.73 -5.46
CA VAL A 423 9.99 19.94 -4.36
C VAL A 423 10.71 20.86 -3.40
N VAL A 424 10.28 20.88 -2.14
CA VAL A 424 10.99 21.50 -1.02
C VAL A 424 11.80 20.40 -0.35
N LYS A 425 13.12 20.52 -0.43
CA LYS A 425 14.04 19.52 0.13
C LYS A 425 14.19 19.67 1.64
N TYR A 426 14.64 18.61 2.30
CA TYR A 426 14.82 18.60 3.76
C TYR A 426 15.74 19.73 4.24
N GLU A 427 16.82 20.00 3.52
CA GLU A 427 17.78 21.09 3.84
C GLU A 427 17.20 22.51 3.71
N ASP A 428 16.08 22.67 2.99
CA ASP A 428 15.40 23.97 2.80
C ASP A 428 14.28 24.20 3.82
N LEU A 429 14.06 23.24 4.74
CA LEU A 429 13.03 23.30 5.77
C LEU A 429 13.56 23.83 7.09
N ASP A 430 12.75 24.60 7.81
CA ASP A 430 12.92 24.85 9.23
C ASP A 430 12.37 23.67 10.05
N VAL A 431 13.09 22.54 10.01
CA VAL A 431 12.69 21.28 10.67
C VAL A 431 12.52 21.49 12.18
N GLU A 432 13.34 22.36 12.78
CA GLU A 432 13.25 22.64 14.22
C GLU A 432 11.92 23.29 14.60
N SER A 433 11.31 24.09 13.72
CA SER A 433 9.99 24.66 13.98
C SER A 433 8.90 23.57 14.11
N PHE A 434 8.99 22.52 13.29
CA PHE A 434 8.06 21.38 13.35
C PHE A 434 8.33 20.50 14.58
N LYS A 435 9.62 20.21 14.90
CA LYS A 435 10.01 19.44 16.09
C LYS A 435 9.53 20.11 17.36
N ASN A 436 9.78 21.43 17.50
CA ASN A 436 9.37 22.20 18.66
C ASN A 436 7.85 22.24 18.84
N ALA A 437 7.08 22.34 17.73
CA ALA A 437 5.62 22.31 17.81
C ALA A 437 5.08 20.92 18.18
N ALA A 438 5.78 19.85 17.81
CA ALA A 438 5.40 18.47 18.10
C ALA A 438 5.93 17.95 19.46
N GLU A 439 6.81 18.72 20.14
CA GLU A 439 7.40 18.29 21.42
C GLU A 439 6.39 17.73 22.43
N PRO A 440 5.16 18.29 22.61
CA PRO A 440 4.19 17.75 23.55
C PRO A 440 3.53 16.42 23.13
N VAL A 441 3.75 15.94 21.91
CA VAL A 441 3.03 14.78 21.36
C VAL A 441 3.34 13.50 22.12
N THR A 442 4.60 13.26 22.47
CA THR A 442 5.03 12.02 23.15
C THR A 442 4.38 11.90 24.53
N GLU A 443 4.40 12.97 25.32
CA GLU A 443 3.74 12.99 26.63
C GLU A 443 2.21 12.87 26.50
N TRP A 444 1.63 13.57 25.54
CA TRP A 444 0.21 13.45 25.22
C TRP A 444 -0.16 12.00 24.86
N PHE A 445 0.65 11.33 24.02
CA PHE A 445 0.40 9.96 23.59
C PHE A 445 0.46 8.97 24.76
N ILE A 446 1.46 9.07 25.64
CA ILE A 446 1.55 8.26 26.86
C ILE A 446 0.31 8.46 27.73
N ASN A 447 -0.10 9.72 27.95
CA ASN A 447 -1.29 10.03 28.76
C ASN A 447 -2.57 9.52 28.12
N GLU A 448 -2.71 9.60 26.79
CA GLU A 448 -3.85 9.10 26.04
C GLU A 448 -3.97 7.57 26.17
N LEU A 449 -2.86 6.84 26.05
CA LEU A 449 -2.83 5.40 26.26
C LEU A 449 -3.19 5.02 27.70
N LYS A 450 -2.62 5.70 28.71
CA LYS A 450 -2.94 5.48 30.12
C LYS A 450 -4.42 5.74 30.42
N ASN A 451 -5.02 6.78 29.84
CA ASN A 451 -6.45 7.08 29.97
C ASN A 451 -7.35 5.99 29.37
N GLN A 452 -6.85 5.26 28.37
CA GLN A 452 -7.54 4.12 27.76
C GLN A 452 -7.29 2.79 28.50
N GLY A 453 -6.49 2.80 29.57
CA GLY A 453 -6.23 1.64 30.43
C GLY A 453 -4.96 0.86 30.11
N TYR A 454 -4.08 1.38 29.25
CA TYR A 454 -2.78 0.79 28.98
C TYR A 454 -1.76 1.27 30.02
N GLU A 455 -1.59 0.49 31.09
CA GLU A 455 -0.70 0.85 32.22
C GLU A 455 0.79 0.83 31.81
N ASP A 456 1.15 0.03 30.82
CA ASP A 456 2.49 -0.14 30.24
C ASP A 456 2.85 0.89 29.16
N ALA A 457 2.00 1.90 28.94
CA ALA A 457 2.15 2.89 27.86
C ALA A 457 3.51 3.62 27.89
N GLU A 458 4.00 3.95 29.08
CA GLU A 458 5.26 4.64 29.25
C GLU A 458 6.46 3.75 28.91
N ASP A 459 6.41 2.47 29.33
CA ASP A 459 7.45 1.48 29.04
C ASP A 459 7.51 1.20 27.53
N LEU A 460 6.37 1.05 26.88
CA LEU A 460 6.31 0.88 25.42
C LEU A 460 6.95 2.06 24.69
N VAL A 461 6.59 3.29 25.04
CA VAL A 461 7.16 4.47 24.37
C VAL A 461 8.66 4.58 24.62
N HIS A 462 9.12 4.29 25.85
CA HIS A 462 10.55 4.32 26.19
C HIS A 462 11.35 3.24 25.43
N ILE A 463 10.81 2.02 25.28
CA ILE A 463 11.47 0.99 24.46
C ILE A 463 11.71 1.52 23.04
N PHE A 464 10.74 2.17 22.43
CA PHE A 464 10.87 2.71 21.07
C PHE A 464 11.86 3.88 21.03
N THR A 465 11.70 4.89 21.90
CA THR A 465 12.55 6.09 21.90
C THR A 465 14.01 5.77 22.24
N ASP A 466 14.25 4.88 23.21
CA ASP A 466 15.61 4.49 23.62
C ASP A 466 16.31 3.67 22.53
N ASN A 467 15.60 2.75 21.87
CA ASN A 467 16.18 1.99 20.76
C ASN A 467 16.41 2.87 19.53
N ALA A 468 15.52 3.81 19.23
CA ALA A 468 15.72 4.77 18.16
C ALA A 468 16.94 5.67 18.43
N ALA A 469 17.09 6.19 19.64
CA ALA A 469 18.27 6.98 20.06
C ALA A 469 19.58 6.18 19.96
N LYS A 470 19.57 4.90 20.36
CA LYS A 470 20.75 4.02 20.20
C LYS A 470 21.08 3.79 18.73
N ALA A 471 20.08 3.52 17.88
CA ALA A 471 20.27 3.31 16.46
C ALA A 471 20.81 4.56 15.75
N ALA A 472 20.40 5.76 16.18
CA ALA A 472 20.93 7.04 15.69
C ALA A 472 22.35 7.35 16.18
N GLY A 473 22.95 6.51 17.05
CA GLY A 473 24.30 6.74 17.62
C GLY A 473 24.36 7.80 18.72
N ALA A 474 23.22 8.22 19.27
CA ALA A 474 23.15 9.11 20.43
C ALA A 474 23.35 8.31 21.73
N GLU A 475 24.14 8.87 22.68
CA GLU A 475 24.20 8.31 24.03
C GLU A 475 22.80 8.41 24.68
N SER A 476 22.29 7.30 25.21
CA SER A 476 21.01 7.23 25.92
C SER A 476 20.96 8.28 27.04
N THR A 477 20.09 9.27 26.93
CA THR A 477 19.79 10.24 27.96
C THR A 477 18.62 9.84 28.86
N GLY A 478 18.08 8.63 28.63
CA GLY A 478 16.94 8.09 29.35
C GLY A 478 17.30 7.62 30.75
N SER A 479 16.47 7.99 31.73
CA SER A 479 16.46 7.40 33.06
C SER A 479 16.39 5.89 32.98
N THR A 480 17.50 5.23 33.29
CA THR A 480 17.52 3.78 33.45
C THR A 480 16.68 3.42 34.68
N SER A 481 15.44 3.06 34.48
CA SER A 481 14.87 1.98 35.26
C SER A 481 15.57 0.71 34.76
N ALA A 482 16.71 0.43 35.35
CA ALA A 482 17.44 -0.79 35.07
C ALA A 482 16.46 -1.93 35.35
N TYR A 483 16.14 -2.70 34.30
CA TYR A 483 15.64 -4.06 34.50
C TYR A 483 16.68 -4.72 35.39
N GLN A 484 16.38 -4.79 36.67
CA GLN A 484 17.16 -5.59 37.61
C GLN A 484 16.86 -7.01 37.20
N VAL A 485 17.75 -7.63 36.41
CA VAL A 485 17.76 -9.08 36.28
C VAL A 485 17.83 -9.60 37.71
N GLU A 486 16.75 -10.22 38.20
CA GLU A 486 16.76 -10.85 39.51
C GLU A 486 17.92 -11.85 39.51
N ASP A 487 18.78 -11.74 40.50
CA ASP A 487 19.89 -12.68 40.67
C ASP A 487 19.31 -14.06 41.03
N HIS A 488 19.28 -14.94 40.05
CA HIS A 488 18.86 -16.33 40.20
C HIS A 488 20.07 -17.26 40.35
N SER A 489 21.20 -16.77 40.85
CA SER A 489 22.41 -17.56 41.11
C SER A 489 22.20 -18.68 42.16
N ASP A 490 21.11 -18.60 42.94
CA ASP A 490 20.66 -19.60 43.89
C ASP A 490 19.91 -20.77 43.27
N LEU A 491 19.50 -20.65 41.99
CA LEU A 491 18.90 -21.75 41.24
C LEU A 491 19.97 -22.69 40.74
N ASN A 492 19.75 -23.97 40.96
CA ASN A 492 20.69 -25.01 40.54
C ASN A 492 20.53 -25.29 39.02
N TRP A 493 21.15 -24.42 38.22
CA TRP A 493 21.13 -24.55 36.76
C TRP A 493 21.91 -25.77 36.33
N PRO A 494 21.41 -26.60 35.39
CA PRO A 494 22.20 -27.68 34.80
C PRO A 494 23.41 -27.08 34.06
N GLU A 495 24.60 -27.70 34.19
CA GLU A 495 25.76 -27.33 33.37
C GLU A 495 25.40 -27.54 31.89
N MET A 496 25.11 -26.48 31.18
CA MET A 496 24.88 -26.48 29.74
C MET A 496 25.97 -25.65 29.05
N THR A 497 26.57 -26.25 28.04
CA THR A 497 27.51 -25.54 27.18
C THR A 497 26.71 -24.96 26.00
N TRP A 498 26.59 -23.65 25.95
CA TRP A 498 25.97 -22.95 24.83
C TRP A 498 27.02 -22.69 23.75
N ASN A 499 26.82 -23.22 22.56
CA ASN A 499 27.64 -22.91 21.41
C ASN A 499 26.94 -21.81 20.63
N PHE A 500 27.46 -20.57 20.76
CA PHE A 500 27.02 -19.46 19.93
C PHE A 500 27.78 -19.48 18.60
N THR A 501 27.08 -19.55 17.50
CA THR A 501 27.60 -19.25 16.17
C THR A 501 27.17 -17.85 15.79
N CYS A 502 28.12 -16.93 15.70
CA CYS A 502 27.90 -15.57 15.24
C CYS A 502 28.45 -15.44 13.81
N SER A 503 27.68 -14.91 12.88
CA SER A 503 28.10 -14.70 11.50
C SER A 503 29.01 -13.46 11.32
N THR A 504 29.31 -12.73 12.39
CA THR A 504 30.15 -11.52 12.39
C THR A 504 31.60 -11.83 12.79
N THR A 505 32.54 -10.96 12.40
CA THR A 505 33.97 -11.09 12.69
C THR A 505 34.25 -10.92 14.19
N GLU A 506 35.35 -11.53 14.70
CA GLU A 506 35.79 -11.50 16.12
C GLU A 506 35.91 -10.10 16.75
N THR A 507 35.83 -9.03 15.97
CA THR A 507 35.89 -7.63 16.44
C THR A 507 34.52 -6.99 16.67
N SER A 508 33.43 -7.70 16.42
CA SER A 508 32.09 -7.18 16.68
C SER A 508 31.70 -7.25 18.16
N THR A 509 30.87 -6.33 18.62
CA THR A 509 30.35 -6.29 20.00
C THR A 509 29.60 -7.58 20.39
N TRP A 510 29.03 -8.29 19.42
CA TRP A 510 28.33 -9.57 19.63
C TRP A 510 29.25 -10.76 19.91
N ALA A 511 30.51 -10.70 19.47
CA ALA A 511 31.48 -11.77 19.75
C ALA A 511 32.15 -11.59 21.12
N GLN A 512 31.92 -10.48 21.83
CA GLN A 512 32.51 -10.13 23.12
C GLN A 512 31.51 -10.24 24.29
N ALA A 513 30.21 -10.48 24.02
CA ALA A 513 29.18 -10.72 25.01
C ALA A 513 29.01 -12.23 25.24
#